data_9715c148deca54c83a52723cf59689dc
#
_entry.id   9715c148deca54c83a52723cf59689dc
#
_cell.length_a   1.000
_cell.length_b   1.000
_cell.length_c   1.000
_cell.angle_alpha   90.00
_cell.angle_beta   90.00
_cell.angle_gamma   90.00
#
_symmetry.space_group_name_H-M   'P 1'
#
loop_
_entity.id
_entity.type
_entity.pdbx_description
1 polymer ?
#
loop_
_entity_poly.entity_id
_entity_poly.type
_entity_poly.pdbx_seq_one_letter_code
_entity_poly.pdbx_strand_id
1 'polypeptide(L)'
;TSRVIAHPDIKQALIDRLVASAEKIKVGPGLDTSMDMGPSIADKQWQTVMGYIEAGRKEGARLLTGGHRPDHLSQGWFIAPTIFDDVTPGMRIFQEEIFGPVLSVATATSLEDALAKANGVEYGLTTSIFTRDINTVMRFIEDVEVGMVHVNEPTVGGEAQLPFGGTKSTGVGERE
;
A
#
# COMPACT_ATOMS: atom_id res chain seq x y z
N THR A 1 -3.98 1.62 -0.90
CA THR A 1 -3.29 0.35 -0.55
C THR A 1 -1.82 0.64 -0.31
N SER A 2 -1.32 0.35 0.88
CA SER A 2 0.09 0.59 1.25
C SER A 2 0.94 -0.67 1.08
N ARG A 3 0.33 -1.85 1.21
CA ARG A 3 1.01 -3.14 1.15
C ARG A 3 0.30 -4.11 0.25
N VAL A 4 1.08 -4.90 -0.47
CA VAL A 4 0.63 -6.05 -1.25
C VAL A 4 1.37 -7.27 -0.76
N ILE A 5 0.64 -8.32 -0.38
CA ILE A 5 1.18 -9.61 0.03
C ILE A 5 0.86 -10.59 -1.09
N ALA A 6 1.85 -11.04 -1.83
CA ALA A 6 1.67 -11.83 -3.04
C ALA A 6 2.18 -13.26 -2.88
N HIS A 7 1.41 -14.24 -3.40
CA HIS A 7 1.90 -15.60 -3.53
C HIS A 7 3.02 -15.67 -4.58
N PRO A 8 4.08 -16.48 -4.37
CA PRO A 8 5.22 -16.58 -5.29
C PRO A 8 4.83 -16.82 -6.75
N ASP A 9 3.83 -17.67 -7.00
CA ASP A 9 3.41 -18.06 -8.34
C ASP A 9 2.91 -16.91 -9.21
N ILE A 10 2.37 -15.85 -8.58
CA ILE A 10 1.82 -14.70 -9.29
C ILE A 10 2.66 -13.43 -9.10
N LYS A 11 3.59 -13.44 -8.14
CA LYS A 11 4.30 -12.23 -7.69
C LYS A 11 4.97 -11.50 -8.84
N GLN A 12 5.73 -12.20 -9.69
CA GLN A 12 6.46 -11.55 -10.77
C GLN A 12 5.52 -10.90 -11.79
N ALA A 13 4.49 -11.62 -12.23
CA ALA A 13 3.51 -11.08 -13.18
C ALA A 13 2.71 -9.89 -12.60
N LEU A 14 2.45 -9.90 -11.29
CA LEU A 14 1.83 -8.79 -10.59
C LEU A 14 2.76 -7.57 -10.53
N ILE A 15 4.03 -7.76 -10.16
CA ILE A 15 5.04 -6.71 -10.11
C ILE A 15 5.21 -6.04 -11.48
N ASP A 16 5.32 -6.81 -12.55
CA ASP A 16 5.49 -6.27 -13.91
C ASP A 16 4.33 -5.33 -14.27
N ARG A 17 3.10 -5.71 -13.92
CA ARG A 17 1.91 -4.87 -14.15
C ARG A 17 1.87 -3.65 -13.24
N LEU A 18 2.25 -3.78 -11.98
CA LEU A 18 2.29 -2.67 -11.01
C LEU A 18 3.30 -1.62 -11.45
N VAL A 19 4.51 -2.02 -11.82
CA VAL A 19 5.57 -1.12 -12.31
C VAL A 19 5.11 -0.42 -13.60
N ALA A 20 4.63 -1.17 -14.58
CA ALA A 20 4.14 -0.61 -15.83
C ALA A 20 2.95 0.37 -15.64
N SER A 21 2.13 0.18 -14.62
CA SER A 21 1.05 1.09 -14.27
C SER A 21 1.56 2.33 -13.54
N ALA A 22 2.49 2.17 -12.59
CA ALA A 22 3.10 3.27 -11.85
C ALA A 22 3.85 4.25 -12.76
N GLU A 23 4.59 3.73 -13.75
CA GLU A 23 5.36 4.53 -14.71
C GLU A 23 4.47 5.33 -15.69
N LYS A 24 3.20 4.95 -15.85
CA LYS A 24 2.25 5.70 -16.69
C LYS A 24 1.57 6.85 -15.95
N ILE A 25 1.64 6.88 -14.63
CA ILE A 25 1.01 7.94 -13.83
C ILE A 25 1.70 9.27 -14.10
N LYS A 26 0.93 10.22 -14.59
CA LYS A 26 1.39 11.58 -14.87
C LYS A 26 1.36 12.40 -13.58
N VAL A 27 2.53 12.74 -13.10
CA VAL A 27 2.69 13.56 -11.89
C VAL A 27 2.84 15.01 -12.28
N GLY A 28 2.06 15.90 -11.67
CA GLY A 28 2.12 17.33 -11.99
C GLY A 28 1.20 18.17 -11.10
N PRO A 29 0.99 19.47 -11.43
CA PRO A 29 0.15 20.36 -10.65
C PRO A 29 -1.29 19.85 -10.51
N GLY A 30 -1.82 19.83 -9.28
CA GLY A 30 -3.13 19.25 -8.98
C GLY A 30 -4.34 19.98 -9.61
N LEU A 31 -4.14 21.18 -10.17
CA LEU A 31 -5.17 21.91 -10.92
C LEU A 31 -5.15 21.61 -12.43
N ASP A 32 -4.15 20.90 -12.90
CA ASP A 32 -4.06 20.43 -14.28
C ASP A 32 -4.82 19.10 -14.42
N THR A 33 -5.96 19.14 -15.07
CA THR A 33 -6.83 17.97 -15.26
C THR A 33 -6.24 16.87 -16.16
N SER A 34 -5.10 17.13 -16.81
CA SER A 34 -4.36 16.14 -17.58
C SER A 34 -3.39 15.32 -16.73
N MET A 35 -3.22 15.67 -15.47
CA MET A 35 -2.37 14.97 -14.49
C MET A 35 -3.18 13.97 -13.66
N ASP A 36 -2.55 12.84 -13.35
CA ASP A 36 -3.17 11.78 -12.56
C ASP A 36 -2.90 11.94 -11.06
N MET A 37 -1.76 12.58 -10.70
CA MET A 37 -1.34 12.72 -9.30
C MET A 37 -0.67 14.07 -9.05
N GLY A 38 -1.11 14.74 -7.97
CA GLY A 38 -0.56 16.01 -7.49
C GLY A 38 0.64 15.85 -6.54
N PRO A 39 1.11 16.99 -5.95
CA PRO A 39 2.20 16.99 -4.97
C PRO A 39 1.73 16.53 -3.58
N SER A 40 2.68 16.24 -2.70
CA SER A 40 2.44 16.18 -1.25
C SER A 40 1.94 17.53 -0.74
N ILE A 41 1.14 17.51 0.33
CA ILE A 41 0.49 18.74 0.83
C ILE A 41 1.48 19.80 1.34
N ALA A 42 2.64 19.37 1.82
CA ALA A 42 3.64 20.26 2.40
C ALA A 42 5.04 19.63 2.35
N ASP A 43 6.06 20.46 2.56
CA ASP A 43 7.46 20.03 2.65
C ASP A 43 7.67 18.95 3.72
N LYS A 44 7.08 19.13 4.91
CA LYS A 44 7.17 18.14 5.99
C LYS A 44 6.70 16.75 5.56
N GLN A 45 5.57 16.68 4.83
CA GLN A 45 5.07 15.40 4.34
C GLN A 45 5.98 14.82 3.26
N TRP A 46 6.48 15.64 2.36
CA TRP A 46 7.44 15.23 1.35
C TRP A 46 8.70 14.64 1.99
N GLN A 47 9.28 15.34 2.99
CA GLN A 47 10.45 14.87 3.72
C GLN A 47 10.17 13.55 4.45
N THR A 48 9.00 13.41 5.07
CA THR A 48 8.57 12.16 5.73
C THR A 48 8.55 11.00 4.75
N VAL A 49 7.91 11.16 3.60
CA VAL A 49 7.82 10.09 2.58
C VAL A 49 9.20 9.75 2.01
N MET A 50 10.01 10.76 1.70
CA MET A 50 11.39 10.54 1.23
C MET A 50 12.25 9.83 2.28
N GLY A 51 12.04 10.14 3.56
CA GLY A 51 12.69 9.43 4.67
C GLY A 51 12.32 7.95 4.75
N TYR A 52 11.06 7.60 4.50
CA TYR A 52 10.64 6.19 4.40
C TYR A 52 11.23 5.49 3.17
N ILE A 53 11.28 6.16 2.03
CA ILE A 53 11.92 5.62 0.82
C ILE A 53 13.39 5.29 1.08
N GLU A 54 14.09 6.18 1.75
CA GLU A 54 15.48 5.96 2.12
C GLU A 54 15.64 4.85 3.19
N ALA A 55 14.71 4.77 4.15
CA ALA A 55 14.70 3.67 5.12
C ALA A 55 14.51 2.32 4.42
N GLY A 56 13.55 2.20 3.49
CA GLY A 56 13.33 0.98 2.72
C GLY A 56 14.58 0.53 1.96
N ARG A 57 15.30 1.46 1.31
CA ARG A 57 16.58 1.16 0.65
C ARG A 57 17.65 0.65 1.64
N LYS A 58 17.81 1.33 2.79
CA LYS A 58 18.80 0.96 3.82
C LYS A 58 18.49 -0.38 4.47
N GLU A 59 17.22 -0.69 4.65
CA GLU A 59 16.76 -1.95 5.23
C GLU A 59 16.83 -3.13 4.23
N GLY A 60 17.18 -2.86 2.97
CA GLY A 60 17.41 -3.88 1.93
C GLY A 60 16.22 -4.23 1.07
N ALA A 61 15.14 -3.45 1.12
CA ALA A 61 14.05 -3.58 0.16
C ALA A 61 14.51 -3.21 -1.26
N ARG A 62 14.04 -3.95 -2.25
CA ARG A 62 14.40 -3.74 -3.64
C ARG A 62 13.50 -2.67 -4.27
N LEU A 63 14.04 -1.48 -4.53
CA LEU A 63 13.34 -0.43 -5.26
C LEU A 63 13.16 -0.84 -6.73
N LEU A 64 11.93 -0.89 -7.20
CA LEU A 64 11.59 -1.26 -8.59
C LEU A 64 11.37 -0.04 -9.49
N THR A 65 10.69 0.98 -9.00
CA THR A 65 10.44 2.24 -9.72
C THR A 65 10.23 3.39 -8.74
N GLY A 66 10.38 4.63 -9.19
CA GLY A 66 10.17 5.83 -8.38
C GLY A 66 11.30 6.10 -7.39
N GLY A 67 10.95 6.53 -6.18
CA GLY A 67 11.90 6.83 -5.11
C GLY A 67 12.64 8.16 -5.28
N HIS A 68 12.11 9.06 -6.09
CA HIS A 68 12.70 10.38 -6.36
C HIS A 68 11.61 11.39 -6.74
N ARG A 69 11.99 12.66 -6.81
CA ARG A 69 11.17 13.69 -7.45
C ARG A 69 11.23 13.50 -8.96
N PRO A 70 10.10 13.59 -9.70
CA PRO A 70 10.13 13.53 -11.17
C PRO A 70 11.04 14.62 -11.77
N ASP A 71 11.91 14.27 -12.71
CA ASP A 71 12.97 15.16 -13.24
C ASP A 71 12.43 16.42 -13.90
N HIS A 72 11.22 16.35 -14.49
CA HIS A 72 10.55 17.48 -15.13
C HIS A 72 9.91 18.47 -14.13
N LEU A 73 9.93 18.18 -12.82
CA LEU A 73 9.32 18.99 -11.77
C LEU A 73 10.39 19.47 -10.79
N SER A 74 11.08 20.56 -11.16
CA SER A 74 12.17 21.13 -10.36
C SER A 74 11.71 21.81 -9.06
N GLN A 75 10.43 22.22 -8.98
CA GLN A 75 9.81 22.88 -7.81
C GLN A 75 8.61 22.11 -7.31
N GLY A 76 8.21 22.36 -6.05
CA GLY A 76 7.09 21.68 -5.40
C GLY A 76 7.47 20.33 -4.75
N TRP A 77 6.52 19.73 -4.04
CA TRP A 77 6.75 18.54 -3.21
C TRP A 77 6.25 17.27 -3.91
N PHE A 78 6.72 17.07 -5.13
CA PHE A 78 6.33 15.92 -5.95
C PHE A 78 7.20 14.69 -5.63
N ILE A 79 6.58 13.52 -5.69
CA ILE A 79 7.22 12.21 -5.51
C ILE A 79 6.73 11.31 -6.64
N ALA A 80 7.64 10.67 -7.35
CA ALA A 80 7.29 9.66 -8.33
C ALA A 80 6.62 8.44 -7.65
N PRO A 81 5.59 7.83 -8.24
CA PRO A 81 5.04 6.58 -7.74
C PRO A 81 6.13 5.56 -7.50
N THR A 82 6.18 5.03 -6.29
CA THR A 82 7.30 4.25 -5.78
C THR A 82 6.86 2.86 -5.41
N ILE A 83 7.57 1.84 -5.89
CA ILE A 83 7.29 0.43 -5.56
C ILE A 83 8.55 -0.23 -5.04
N PHE A 84 8.44 -0.82 -3.86
CA PHE A 84 9.43 -1.69 -3.27
C PHE A 84 9.00 -3.15 -3.34
N ASP A 85 9.92 -4.03 -3.67
CA ASP A 85 9.79 -5.47 -3.56
C ASP A 85 10.74 -6.03 -2.50
N ASP A 86 10.59 -7.33 -2.22
CA ASP A 86 11.33 -8.07 -1.20
C ASP A 86 11.21 -7.42 0.19
N VAL A 87 10.06 -6.78 0.44
CA VAL A 87 9.78 -6.16 1.73
C VAL A 87 9.44 -7.23 2.76
N THR A 88 10.09 -7.16 3.92
CA THR A 88 9.86 -8.09 5.03
C THR A 88 9.11 -7.43 6.18
N PRO A 89 8.43 -8.22 7.04
CA PRO A 89 7.68 -7.68 8.19
C PRO A 89 8.50 -6.85 9.18
N GLY A 90 9.82 -7.03 9.22
CA GLY A 90 10.70 -6.25 10.11
C GLY A 90 11.06 -4.84 9.60
N MET A 91 10.74 -4.51 8.37
CA MET A 91 11.07 -3.23 7.76
C MET A 91 10.07 -2.14 8.14
N ARG A 92 10.54 -0.90 8.32
CA ARG A 92 9.69 0.25 8.64
C ARG A 92 8.61 0.50 7.59
N ILE A 93 8.96 0.37 6.32
CA ILE A 93 8.03 0.54 5.19
C ILE A 93 6.94 -0.54 5.12
N PHE A 94 7.09 -1.65 5.90
CA PHE A 94 6.05 -2.65 6.09
C PHE A 94 5.17 -2.32 7.30
N GLN A 95 5.75 -1.87 8.40
CA GLN A 95 5.09 -1.68 9.69
C GLN A 95 4.36 -0.37 9.82
N GLU A 96 4.94 0.73 9.28
CA GLU A 96 4.46 2.08 9.51
C GLU A 96 3.64 2.62 8.33
N GLU A 97 2.73 3.56 8.60
CA GLU A 97 1.98 4.25 7.55
C GLU A 97 2.84 5.36 6.93
N ILE A 98 3.12 5.25 5.64
CA ILE A 98 3.95 6.23 4.91
C ILE A 98 3.14 7.48 4.52
N PHE A 99 1.85 7.34 4.26
CA PHE A 99 0.95 8.39 3.78
C PHE A 99 1.46 9.11 2.52
N GLY A 100 1.93 8.33 1.55
CA GLY A 100 2.51 8.80 0.28
C GLY A 100 2.40 7.77 -0.84
N PRO A 101 2.88 8.10 -2.06
CA PRO A 101 2.76 7.24 -3.23
C PRO A 101 3.80 6.10 -3.20
N VAL A 102 3.81 5.31 -2.14
CA VAL A 102 4.75 4.20 -1.92
C VAL A 102 3.98 2.91 -1.69
N LEU A 103 4.32 1.88 -2.43
CA LEU A 103 3.76 0.54 -2.31
C LEU A 103 4.85 -0.44 -1.91
N SER A 104 4.59 -1.21 -0.85
CA SER A 104 5.47 -2.26 -0.35
C SER A 104 4.93 -3.63 -0.75
N VAL A 105 5.73 -4.42 -1.48
CA VAL A 105 5.37 -5.78 -1.90
C VAL A 105 6.13 -6.80 -1.07
N ALA A 106 5.39 -7.67 -0.39
CA ALA A 106 5.90 -8.78 0.39
C ALA A 106 5.44 -10.12 -0.21
N THR A 107 6.11 -11.20 0.14
CA THR A 107 5.76 -12.55 -0.31
C THR A 107 5.11 -13.34 0.81
N ALA A 108 4.06 -14.11 0.51
CA ALA A 108 3.51 -15.13 1.40
C ALA A 108 3.34 -16.45 0.65
N THR A 109 3.71 -17.56 1.28
CA THR A 109 3.71 -18.89 0.67
C THR A 109 2.46 -19.70 1.00
N SER A 110 1.64 -19.23 1.92
CA SER A 110 0.37 -19.83 2.32
C SER A 110 -0.62 -18.76 2.81
N LEU A 111 -1.89 -19.15 3.02
CA LEU A 111 -2.89 -18.28 3.62
C LEU A 111 -2.51 -17.89 5.07
N GLU A 112 -2.00 -18.83 5.85
CA GLU A 112 -1.54 -18.60 7.22
C GLU A 112 -0.41 -17.57 7.26
N ASP A 113 0.56 -17.67 6.36
CA ASP A 113 1.66 -16.72 6.26
C ASP A 113 1.17 -15.33 5.80
N ALA A 114 0.20 -15.30 4.88
CA ALA A 114 -0.43 -14.05 4.44
C ALA A 114 -1.21 -13.37 5.58
N LEU A 115 -2.00 -14.13 6.33
CA LEU A 115 -2.74 -13.65 7.51
C LEU A 115 -1.81 -13.14 8.61
N ALA A 116 -0.75 -13.89 8.91
CA ALA A 116 0.25 -13.47 9.90
C ALA A 116 0.90 -12.13 9.51
N LYS A 117 1.21 -11.93 8.23
CA LYS A 117 1.75 -10.66 7.71
C LYS A 117 0.70 -9.54 7.70
N ALA A 118 -0.54 -9.83 7.32
CA ALA A 118 -1.61 -8.84 7.31
C ALA A 118 -1.92 -8.34 8.73
N ASN A 119 -1.98 -9.26 9.70
CA ASN A 119 -2.29 -8.98 11.10
C ASN A 119 -1.08 -8.44 11.89
N GLY A 120 0.15 -8.67 11.43
CA GLY A 120 1.39 -8.34 12.13
C GLY A 120 1.77 -6.86 12.13
N VAL A 121 0.80 -5.94 12.08
CA VAL A 121 0.99 -4.49 12.15
C VAL A 121 0.00 -3.87 13.12
N GLU A 122 0.30 -2.66 13.59
CA GLU A 122 -0.54 -1.93 14.56
C GLU A 122 -1.86 -1.41 13.97
N TYR A 123 -2.00 -1.38 12.64
CA TYR A 123 -3.16 -0.81 11.95
C TYR A 123 -4.07 -1.90 11.39
N GLY A 124 -5.37 -1.61 11.35
CA GLY A 124 -6.38 -2.54 10.83
C GLY A 124 -7.60 -1.82 10.26
N LEU A 125 -7.42 -0.92 9.27
CA LEU A 125 -8.55 -0.22 8.65
C LEU A 125 -9.24 -1.12 7.61
N THR A 126 -8.54 -1.45 6.55
CA THR A 126 -9.11 -2.17 5.41
C THR A 126 -8.12 -3.14 4.79
N THR A 127 -8.63 -4.24 4.29
CA THR A 127 -7.86 -5.23 3.52
C THR A 127 -8.68 -5.79 2.38
N SER A 128 -8.00 -6.41 1.42
CA SER A 128 -8.65 -7.16 0.33
C SER A 128 -7.95 -8.49 0.11
N ILE A 129 -8.74 -9.53 -0.14
CA ILE A 129 -8.25 -10.81 -0.63
C ILE A 129 -8.71 -11.04 -2.07
N PHE A 130 -7.80 -11.54 -2.90
CA PHE A 130 -8.07 -11.96 -4.27
C PHE A 130 -7.89 -13.47 -4.40
N THR A 131 -8.99 -14.21 -4.51
CA THR A 131 -8.99 -15.67 -4.62
C THR A 131 -10.24 -16.17 -5.33
N ARG A 132 -10.19 -17.39 -5.86
CA ARG A 132 -11.35 -18.11 -6.43
C ARG A 132 -11.92 -19.17 -5.49
N ASP A 133 -11.25 -19.44 -4.38
CA ASP A 133 -11.67 -20.45 -3.42
C ASP A 133 -12.47 -19.82 -2.28
N ILE A 134 -13.73 -20.22 -2.18
CA ILE A 134 -14.66 -19.70 -1.16
C ILE A 134 -14.23 -20.08 0.27
N ASN A 135 -13.60 -21.22 0.49
CA ASN A 135 -13.14 -21.62 1.81
C ASN A 135 -12.01 -20.69 2.30
N THR A 136 -11.11 -20.33 1.37
CA THR A 136 -10.05 -19.34 1.62
C THR A 136 -10.66 -17.98 1.96
N VAL A 137 -11.74 -17.55 1.26
CA VAL A 137 -12.44 -16.30 1.57
C VAL A 137 -13.00 -16.33 2.97
N MET A 138 -13.78 -17.36 3.31
CA MET A 138 -14.43 -17.47 4.63
C MET A 138 -13.41 -17.46 5.76
N ARG A 139 -12.34 -18.25 5.64
CA ARG A 139 -11.28 -18.29 6.62
C ARG A 139 -10.55 -16.94 6.74
N PHE A 140 -10.30 -16.27 5.63
CA PHE A 140 -9.67 -14.93 5.65
C PHE A 140 -10.53 -13.93 6.42
N ILE A 141 -11.84 -13.90 6.18
CA ILE A 141 -12.78 -13.00 6.86
C ILE A 141 -12.81 -13.27 8.38
N GLU A 142 -12.74 -14.55 8.79
CA GLU A 142 -12.76 -14.94 10.20
C GLU A 142 -11.46 -14.55 10.94
N ASP A 143 -10.31 -14.67 10.28
CA ASP A 143 -9.00 -14.60 10.93
C ASP A 143 -8.30 -13.24 10.76
N VAL A 144 -8.74 -12.37 9.81
CA VAL A 144 -8.09 -11.08 9.58
C VAL A 144 -8.56 -10.01 10.58
N GLU A 145 -7.61 -9.29 11.15
CA GLU A 145 -7.85 -8.29 12.21
C GLU A 145 -7.97 -6.87 11.63
N VAL A 146 -9.00 -6.64 10.83
CA VAL A 146 -9.27 -5.33 10.22
C VAL A 146 -10.74 -4.94 10.33
N GLY A 147 -11.02 -3.66 10.18
CA GLY A 147 -12.39 -3.16 10.23
C GLY A 147 -13.21 -3.48 8.99
N MET A 148 -12.61 -3.42 7.81
CA MET A 148 -13.30 -3.63 6.53
C MET A 148 -12.56 -4.66 5.70
N VAL A 149 -13.29 -5.68 5.22
CA VAL A 149 -12.76 -6.75 4.37
C VAL A 149 -13.40 -6.68 3.00
N HIS A 150 -12.59 -6.64 1.97
CA HIS A 150 -13.00 -6.71 0.57
C HIS A 150 -12.61 -8.06 -0.03
N VAL A 151 -13.42 -8.57 -0.94
CA VAL A 151 -13.16 -9.83 -1.64
C VAL A 151 -13.19 -9.59 -3.14
N ASN A 152 -12.06 -9.81 -3.81
CA ASN A 152 -11.88 -9.57 -5.25
C ASN A 152 -12.20 -8.14 -5.70
N GLU A 153 -12.08 -7.19 -4.78
CA GLU A 153 -12.29 -5.76 -4.99
C GLU A 153 -11.13 -4.96 -4.39
N PRO A 154 -10.88 -3.72 -4.86
CA PRO A 154 -9.86 -2.86 -4.26
C PRO A 154 -10.25 -2.44 -2.84
N THR A 155 -9.25 -2.02 -2.03
CA THR A 155 -9.44 -1.50 -0.66
C THR A 155 -9.98 -0.06 -0.62
N VAL A 156 -10.36 0.50 -1.75
CA VAL A 156 -10.87 1.87 -1.91
C VAL A 156 -12.32 1.81 -2.33
N GLY A 157 -13.15 2.60 -1.67
CA GLY A 157 -14.58 2.61 -1.85
C GLY A 157 -15.28 1.93 -0.69
N GLY A 158 -16.20 2.63 -0.08
CA GLY A 158 -17.10 2.14 0.96
C GLY A 158 -18.50 2.65 0.66
N GLU A 159 -19.47 1.79 0.82
CA GLU A 159 -20.89 2.18 0.68
C GLU A 159 -21.29 2.96 1.94
N ALA A 160 -21.95 4.11 1.76
CA ALA A 160 -22.31 5.01 2.86
C ALA A 160 -23.19 4.36 3.94
N GLN A 161 -23.88 3.27 3.61
CA GLN A 161 -24.73 2.52 4.52
C GLN A 161 -23.99 1.41 5.29
N LEU A 162 -22.72 1.14 4.98
CA LEU A 162 -21.94 0.13 5.68
C LEU A 162 -21.16 0.77 6.85
N PRO A 163 -20.98 0.06 7.96
CA PRO A 163 -20.14 0.54 9.05
C PRO A 163 -18.72 0.82 8.57
N PHE A 164 -18.23 2.02 8.86
CA PHE A 164 -16.86 2.43 8.56
C PHE A 164 -16.06 2.48 9.86
N GLY A 165 -14.89 1.86 9.88
CA GLY A 165 -14.00 1.92 11.04
C GLY A 165 -12.91 0.87 10.97
N GLY A 166 -11.91 1.03 11.83
CA GLY A 166 -10.76 0.15 11.95
C GLY A 166 -10.74 -0.64 13.25
N THR A 167 -9.73 -1.46 13.37
CA THR A 167 -9.34 -2.18 14.60
C THR A 167 -7.95 -1.72 15.02
N LYS A 168 -7.46 -2.20 16.15
CA LYS A 168 -6.13 -1.90 16.69
C LYS A 168 -5.92 -0.39 16.89
N SER A 169 -4.80 0.16 16.43
CA SER A 169 -4.46 1.59 16.52
C SER A 169 -5.06 2.44 15.39
N THR A 170 -6.06 1.93 14.67
CA THR A 170 -6.68 2.65 13.56
C THR A 170 -7.93 3.40 14.02
N GLY A 171 -7.98 4.70 13.76
CA GLY A 171 -9.13 5.55 14.04
C GLY A 171 -9.16 6.09 15.46
N VAL A 172 -10.19 6.89 15.74
CA VAL A 172 -10.43 7.53 17.03
C VAL A 172 -11.81 7.10 17.53
N GLY A 173 -11.88 5.94 18.19
CA GLY A 173 -13.11 5.43 18.78
C GLY A 173 -13.65 4.16 18.14
N GLU A 174 -14.85 3.78 18.54
CA GLU A 174 -15.54 2.59 18.06
C GLU A 174 -16.05 2.74 16.62
N ARG A 175 -16.35 1.62 15.97
CA ARG A 175 -17.04 1.60 14.67
C ARG A 175 -18.36 2.36 14.76
N GLU A 176 -18.55 3.31 13.87
CA GLU A 176 -19.85 3.94 13.63
C GLU A 176 -20.67 3.17 12.59
#